data_73f326df97bfe2e69497a4859a144d2f
#
_entry.id   73f326df97bfe2e69497a4859a144d2f
#
_cell.length_a   1.000
_cell.length_b   1.000
_cell.length_c   1.000
_cell.angle_alpha   90.00
_cell.angle_beta   90.00
_cell.angle_gamma   90.00
#
_symmetry.space_group_name_H-M   'P 1'
#
loop_
_entity.id
_entity.type
_entity.pdbx_description
1 polymer ?
#
loop_
_entity_poly.entity_id
_entity_poly.type
_entity_poly.pdbx_seq_one_letter_code
_entity_poly.pdbx_strand_id
1 'polypeptide(L)'
;GDGPGDHARAASTFLTGSHPYKTHGAEIEAGVSVDQVLAKRLGETTRFSSLEIGCERGAQAGNCDSGYSCAYSANISWNTPTTPLAKEINPQLLFERLFSAGTKGEILEGRRKRQGYRRSVLDLISEDARVLQKRLGSKDQSKLDEYYTGVRELEKRLMLSSREIKTLPGVEKPPHDPEDFGEHMRLMADLMVLAFQGDLTRVATFMVGNAGRNR
;
A
#
# COMPACT_ATOMS: atom_id res chain seq x y z
N GLY A 1 -3.36 29.38 10.22
CA GLY A 1 -3.91 28.21 9.51
C GLY A 1 -3.54 28.25 8.03
N ASP A 2 -3.40 27.10 7.39
CA ASP A 2 -2.90 26.98 6.00
C ASP A 2 -3.93 27.36 4.94
N GLY A 3 -5.01 27.99 5.32
CA GLY A 3 -6.10 28.36 4.41
C GLY A 3 -6.93 27.13 3.96
N PRO A 4 -7.59 27.18 2.79
CA PRO A 4 -8.42 26.11 2.27
C PRO A 4 -7.62 24.85 1.98
N GLY A 5 -8.29 23.68 1.95
CA GLY A 5 -7.69 22.37 1.76
C GLY A 5 -8.14 21.34 2.83
N ASP A 6 -9.39 21.42 3.24
CA ASP A 6 -9.95 20.65 4.35
C ASP A 6 -9.98 19.16 4.08
N HIS A 7 -10.30 18.78 2.86
CA HIS A 7 -10.41 17.36 2.46
C HIS A 7 -9.04 16.66 2.47
N ALA A 8 -8.03 17.31 1.89
CA ALA A 8 -6.68 16.76 1.88
C ALA A 8 -6.11 16.65 3.30
N ARG A 9 -6.30 17.69 4.13
CA ARG A 9 -5.88 17.67 5.53
C ARG A 9 -6.60 16.60 6.33
N ALA A 10 -7.92 16.51 6.21
CA ALA A 10 -8.71 15.53 6.94
C ALA A 10 -8.27 14.09 6.62
N ALA A 11 -8.15 13.73 5.34
CA ALA A 11 -7.77 12.40 4.94
C ALA A 11 -6.34 12.03 5.36
N SER A 12 -5.37 12.92 5.14
CA SER A 12 -3.97 12.66 5.48
C SER A 12 -3.71 12.66 7.00
N THR A 13 -4.46 13.43 7.78
CA THR A 13 -4.34 13.48 9.25
C THR A 13 -5.05 12.31 9.94
N PHE A 14 -6.05 11.70 9.29
CA PHE A 14 -6.98 10.75 9.90
C PHE A 14 -6.28 9.60 10.65
N LEU A 15 -5.28 8.97 10.05
CA LEU A 15 -4.53 7.89 10.68
C LEU A 15 -3.10 8.27 11.05
N THR A 16 -2.60 9.43 10.60
CA THR A 16 -1.24 9.87 10.90
C THR A 16 -1.17 10.74 12.15
N GLY A 17 -2.24 11.43 12.49
CA GLY A 17 -2.25 12.45 13.55
C GLY A 17 -1.36 13.66 13.23
N SER A 18 -0.79 13.74 12.03
CA SER A 18 0.16 14.76 11.63
C SER A 18 -0.47 15.78 10.69
N HIS A 19 0.02 17.01 10.74
CA HIS A 19 -0.37 18.05 9.79
C HIS A 19 0.38 17.84 8.46
N PRO A 20 -0.30 17.68 7.31
CA PRO A 20 0.36 17.48 6.02
C PRO A 20 1.03 18.77 5.54
N TYR A 21 2.21 18.63 4.95
CA TYR A 21 2.90 19.73 4.29
C TYR A 21 2.13 20.18 3.04
N LYS A 22 1.82 21.48 2.95
CA LYS A 22 1.05 22.03 1.83
C LYS A 22 1.89 22.10 0.56
N THR A 23 1.68 21.14 -0.32
CA THR A 23 2.30 21.06 -1.64
C THR A 23 1.41 20.33 -2.62
N HIS A 24 1.46 20.67 -3.89
CA HIS A 24 0.89 19.92 -4.99
C HIS A 24 1.96 19.17 -5.82
N GLY A 25 3.23 19.39 -5.48
CA GLY A 25 4.39 18.77 -6.12
C GLY A 25 4.77 17.40 -5.54
N ALA A 26 6.00 17.01 -5.76
CA ALA A 26 6.57 15.74 -5.31
C ALA A 26 6.99 15.73 -3.82
N GLU A 27 7.05 16.90 -3.18
CA GLU A 27 7.49 17.04 -1.78
C GLU A 27 6.33 16.85 -0.80
N ILE A 28 5.56 15.76 -1.00
CA ILE A 28 4.47 15.40 -0.07
C ILE A 28 5.05 14.93 1.24
N GLU A 29 4.46 15.38 2.35
CA GLU A 29 4.83 14.95 3.68
C GLU A 29 3.59 14.97 4.59
N ALA A 30 3.35 13.84 5.25
CA ALA A 30 2.35 13.66 6.31
C ALA A 30 3.03 12.99 7.51
N GLY A 31 2.43 12.05 8.17
CA GLY A 31 3.07 11.23 9.21
C GLY A 31 3.02 9.76 8.83
N VAL A 32 3.66 8.91 9.58
CA VAL A 32 3.43 7.47 9.51
C VAL A 32 2.06 7.17 10.09
N SER A 33 1.21 6.46 9.36
CA SER A 33 -0.13 6.13 9.84
C SER A 33 -0.11 4.98 10.87
N VAL A 34 -1.07 5.00 11.80
CA VAL A 34 -1.14 4.03 12.91
C VAL A 34 -1.25 2.59 12.43
N ASP A 35 -1.95 2.34 11.31
CA ASP A 35 -2.03 1.03 10.69
C ASP A 35 -0.64 0.53 10.26
N GLN A 36 0.23 1.38 9.76
CA GLN A 36 1.59 1.02 9.38
C GLN A 36 2.50 0.83 10.59
N VAL A 37 2.27 1.55 11.67
CA VAL A 37 2.95 1.29 12.97
C VAL A 37 2.56 -0.11 13.49
N LEU A 38 1.28 -0.47 13.40
CA LEU A 38 0.79 -1.81 13.77
C LEU A 38 1.30 -2.88 12.81
N ALA A 39 1.30 -2.62 11.51
CA ALA A 39 1.80 -3.54 10.49
C ALA A 39 3.27 -3.94 10.72
N LYS A 40 4.10 -3.01 11.16
CA LYS A 40 5.51 -3.28 11.51
C LYS A 40 5.65 -4.23 12.70
N ARG A 41 4.70 -4.21 13.65
CA ARG A 41 4.72 -5.06 14.86
C ARG A 41 4.01 -6.39 14.67
N LEU A 42 2.86 -6.39 14.00
CA LEU A 42 1.96 -7.55 13.90
C LEU A 42 2.11 -8.30 12.58
N GLY A 43 2.56 -7.62 11.53
CA GLY A 43 2.58 -8.15 10.15
C GLY A 43 3.72 -9.13 9.84
N GLU A 44 4.63 -9.37 10.77
CA GLU A 44 5.76 -10.30 10.53
C GLU A 44 5.33 -11.76 10.50
N THR A 45 4.21 -12.08 11.12
CA THR A 45 3.71 -13.46 11.25
C THR A 45 2.65 -13.80 10.20
N THR A 46 2.09 -12.83 9.50
CA THR A 46 1.05 -12.99 8.48
C THR A 46 1.61 -12.91 7.05
N ARG A 47 0.81 -13.34 6.07
CA ARG A 47 1.19 -13.28 4.65
C ARG A 47 1.29 -11.84 4.14
N PHE A 48 0.39 -10.96 4.59
CA PHE A 48 0.39 -9.54 4.31
C PHE A 48 0.56 -8.78 5.62
N SER A 49 1.51 -7.88 5.67
CA SER A 49 1.74 -7.05 6.87
C SER A 49 0.57 -6.13 7.14
N SER A 50 -0.05 -5.62 6.08
CA SER A 50 -1.28 -4.82 6.09
C SER A 50 -2.03 -4.98 4.77
N LEU A 51 -3.29 -4.57 4.77
CA LEU A 51 -4.17 -4.58 3.61
C LEU A 51 -4.82 -3.21 3.49
N GLU A 52 -4.48 -2.49 2.43
CA GLU A 52 -5.06 -1.20 2.09
C GLU A 52 -6.10 -1.41 0.99
N ILE A 53 -7.38 -1.17 1.30
CA ILE A 53 -8.49 -1.36 0.37
C ILE A 53 -9.40 -0.14 0.31
N GLY A 54 -10.17 -0.04 -0.76
CA GLY A 54 -11.15 1.03 -0.93
C GLY A 54 -12.14 0.74 -2.05
N CYS A 55 -13.06 1.68 -2.30
CA CYS A 55 -14.06 1.55 -3.35
C CYS A 55 -13.90 2.57 -4.47
N GLU A 56 -13.04 3.55 -4.31
CA GLU A 56 -12.88 4.61 -5.29
C GLU A 56 -11.44 4.77 -5.74
N ARG A 57 -11.24 4.87 -7.06
CA ARG A 57 -9.97 5.27 -7.64
C ARG A 57 -9.68 6.73 -7.29
N GLY A 58 -8.47 7.04 -6.84
CA GLY A 58 -7.99 8.39 -6.59
C GLY A 58 -6.75 8.71 -7.42
N ALA A 59 -6.62 9.96 -7.84
CA ALA A 59 -5.37 10.45 -8.42
C ALA A 59 -4.28 10.44 -7.34
N GLN A 60 -3.06 10.07 -7.73
CA GLN A 60 -1.92 9.98 -6.82
C GLN A 60 -0.98 11.19 -6.94
N ALA A 61 -1.22 12.06 -7.92
CA ALA A 61 -0.43 13.27 -8.15
C ALA A 61 -1.30 14.39 -8.71
N GLY A 62 -0.79 15.60 -8.69
CA GLY A 62 -1.49 16.81 -9.13
C GLY A 62 -2.18 17.54 -7.98
N ASN A 63 -2.82 18.66 -8.28
CA ASN A 63 -3.52 19.49 -7.29
C ASN A 63 -5.00 19.10 -7.22
N CYS A 64 -5.44 18.51 -6.13
CA CYS A 64 -6.82 18.09 -5.92
C CYS A 64 -7.58 18.94 -4.89
N ASP A 65 -6.89 19.67 -4.02
CA ASP A 65 -7.54 20.45 -2.98
C ASP A 65 -6.70 21.66 -2.57
N SER A 66 -7.01 22.82 -3.18
CA SER A 66 -6.49 24.13 -2.76
C SER A 66 -4.96 24.19 -2.54
N GLY A 67 -4.20 23.57 -3.42
CA GLY A 67 -2.73 23.51 -3.37
C GLY A 67 -2.16 22.31 -2.64
N TYR A 68 -3.00 21.35 -2.24
CA TYR A 68 -2.57 20.04 -1.74
C TYR A 68 -2.58 18.98 -2.85
N SER A 69 -1.60 18.11 -2.82
CA SER A 69 -1.50 16.96 -3.72
C SER A 69 -2.72 16.04 -3.61
N CYS A 70 -3.11 15.46 -4.72
CA CYS A 70 -4.14 14.42 -4.79
C CYS A 70 -3.81 13.20 -3.91
N ALA A 71 -2.53 12.92 -3.67
CA ALA A 71 -2.09 11.85 -2.79
C ALA A 71 -2.67 11.96 -1.37
N TYR A 72 -2.85 13.18 -0.86
CA TYR A 72 -3.43 13.41 0.46
C TYR A 72 -4.91 13.06 0.54
N SER A 73 -5.68 13.37 -0.51
CA SER A 73 -7.13 13.10 -0.55
C SER A 73 -7.45 11.64 -0.92
N ALA A 74 -6.51 10.94 -1.56
CA ALA A 74 -6.71 9.60 -2.08
C ALA A 74 -6.19 8.49 -1.14
N ASN A 75 -5.40 8.82 -0.12
CA ASN A 75 -4.77 7.84 0.75
C ASN A 75 -4.91 8.22 2.23
N ILE A 76 -5.19 7.22 3.06
CA ILE A 76 -5.20 7.35 4.52
C ILE A 76 -4.04 6.59 5.18
N SER A 77 -3.45 5.63 4.46
CA SER A 77 -2.31 4.84 4.93
C SER A 77 -1.00 5.41 4.41
N TRP A 78 -0.03 5.56 5.30
CA TRP A 78 1.28 6.13 5.01
C TRP A 78 2.38 5.29 5.65
N ASN A 79 3.20 4.64 4.82
CA ASN A 79 4.28 3.77 5.28
C ASN A 79 5.46 4.57 5.88
N THR A 80 5.77 5.70 5.25
CA THR A 80 6.71 6.72 5.74
C THR A 80 6.02 8.08 5.67
N PRO A 81 6.58 9.16 6.25
CA PRO A 81 6.00 10.49 6.13
C PRO A 81 5.76 10.96 4.69
N THR A 82 6.51 10.43 3.73
CA THR A 82 6.48 10.84 2.33
C THR A 82 5.96 9.77 1.38
N THR A 83 5.62 8.57 1.89
CA THR A 83 5.20 7.42 1.07
C THR A 83 3.81 6.95 1.42
N PRO A 84 2.77 7.44 0.72
CA PRO A 84 1.42 6.91 0.87
C PRO A 84 1.31 5.50 0.27
N LEU A 85 0.40 4.71 0.81
CA LEU A 85 0.06 3.39 0.30
C LEU A 85 -1.22 3.44 -0.51
N ALA A 86 -1.12 3.08 -1.79
CA ALA A 86 -2.28 3.00 -2.65
C ALA A 86 -3.18 1.84 -2.24
N LYS A 87 -4.48 2.11 -2.17
CA LYS A 87 -5.49 1.11 -1.87
C LYS A 87 -5.85 0.27 -3.09
N GLU A 88 -6.09 -1.03 -2.89
CA GLU A 88 -6.72 -1.88 -3.89
C GLU A 88 -8.23 -1.61 -3.91
N ILE A 89 -8.76 -1.40 -5.10
CA ILE A 89 -10.18 -1.09 -5.30
C ILE A 89 -10.91 -2.14 -6.15
N ASN A 90 -10.17 -3.03 -6.80
CA ASN A 90 -10.76 -4.06 -7.64
C ASN A 90 -10.93 -5.36 -6.84
N PRO A 91 -12.18 -5.85 -6.64
CA PRO A 91 -12.42 -7.04 -5.82
C PRO A 91 -11.84 -8.32 -6.43
N GLN A 92 -11.78 -8.44 -7.77
CA GLN A 92 -11.17 -9.59 -8.40
C GLN A 92 -9.65 -9.63 -8.19
N LEU A 93 -8.97 -8.48 -8.34
CA LEU A 93 -7.53 -8.37 -8.07
C LEU A 93 -7.22 -8.58 -6.60
N LEU A 94 -8.07 -8.05 -5.70
CA LEU A 94 -7.95 -8.28 -4.28
C LEU A 94 -8.09 -9.78 -3.95
N PHE A 95 -9.10 -10.45 -4.50
CA PHE A 95 -9.29 -11.90 -4.35
C PHE A 95 -8.07 -12.69 -4.83
N GLU A 96 -7.58 -12.38 -6.03
CA GLU A 96 -6.38 -13.02 -6.59
C GLU A 96 -5.16 -12.80 -5.70
N ARG A 97 -4.95 -11.59 -5.22
CA ARG A 97 -3.87 -11.26 -4.29
C ARG A 97 -3.96 -12.07 -3.00
N LEU A 98 -5.16 -12.21 -2.44
CA LEU A 98 -5.39 -12.90 -1.16
C LEU A 98 -5.32 -14.42 -1.31
N PHE A 99 -5.97 -14.99 -2.33
CA PHE A 99 -6.30 -16.42 -2.39
C PHE A 99 -5.68 -17.17 -3.56
N SER A 100 -5.19 -16.50 -4.63
CA SER A 100 -4.56 -17.24 -5.71
C SER A 100 -3.19 -17.77 -5.28
N ALA A 101 -3.19 -19.03 -4.91
CA ALA A 101 -2.00 -19.84 -5.02
C ALA A 101 -1.96 -20.32 -6.47
N GLY A 102 -1.03 -19.83 -7.29
CA GLY A 102 -0.74 -20.51 -8.56
C GLY A 102 -0.50 -21.99 -8.31
N THR A 103 -0.74 -22.86 -9.27
CA THR A 103 -0.53 -24.31 -9.14
C THR A 103 0.87 -24.62 -8.57
N LYS A 104 0.98 -25.60 -7.66
CA LYS A 104 2.23 -25.91 -6.92
C LYS A 104 3.47 -26.03 -7.81
N GLY A 105 3.32 -26.46 -9.07
CA GLY A 105 4.43 -26.61 -10.04
C GLY A 105 4.90 -25.28 -10.65
N GLU A 106 4.01 -24.46 -11.14
CA GLU A 106 4.32 -23.16 -11.75
C GLU A 106 4.83 -22.14 -10.73
N ILE A 107 4.40 -22.27 -9.48
CA ILE A 107 4.84 -21.41 -8.38
C ILE A 107 6.29 -21.68 -8.00
N LEU A 108 6.72 -22.95 -7.89
CA LEU A 108 8.07 -23.29 -7.47
C LEU A 108 9.12 -22.89 -8.51
N GLU A 109 8.84 -23.11 -9.78
CA GLU A 109 9.77 -22.76 -10.86
C GLU A 109 9.79 -21.27 -11.18
N GLY A 110 8.63 -20.65 -11.22
CA GLY A 110 8.49 -19.18 -11.38
C GLY A 110 8.96 -18.41 -10.13
N ARG A 111 8.88 -19.00 -8.93
CA ARG A 111 9.45 -18.42 -7.70
C ARG A 111 10.98 -18.50 -7.69
N ARG A 112 11.57 -19.63 -8.04
CA ARG A 112 13.06 -19.79 -8.12
C ARG A 112 13.66 -18.84 -9.15
N LYS A 113 13.09 -18.75 -10.34
CA LYS A 113 13.56 -17.81 -11.38
C LYS A 113 13.38 -16.35 -10.94
N ARG A 114 12.22 -15.97 -10.41
CA ARG A 114 11.96 -14.61 -9.91
C ARG A 114 12.80 -14.25 -8.68
N GLN A 115 13.04 -15.17 -7.76
CA GLN A 115 13.95 -14.94 -6.62
C GLN A 115 15.40 -14.76 -7.06
N GLY A 116 15.87 -15.54 -8.05
CA GLY A 116 17.20 -15.38 -8.62
C GLY A 116 17.39 -14.02 -9.32
N TYR A 117 16.44 -13.62 -10.16
CA TYR A 117 16.47 -12.31 -10.83
C TYR A 117 16.31 -11.13 -9.85
N ARG A 118 15.45 -11.26 -8.84
CA ARG A 118 15.22 -10.20 -7.84
C ARG A 118 16.41 -9.99 -6.92
N ARG A 119 17.03 -11.06 -6.43
CA ARG A 119 18.27 -10.97 -5.65
C ARG A 119 19.37 -10.26 -6.44
N SER A 120 19.56 -10.65 -7.68
CA SER A 120 20.58 -10.06 -8.56
C SER A 120 20.33 -8.56 -8.82
N VAL A 121 19.09 -8.14 -9.07
CA VAL A 121 18.76 -6.73 -9.37
C VAL A 121 18.87 -5.86 -8.11
N LEU A 122 18.41 -6.36 -6.96
CA LEU A 122 18.43 -5.58 -5.72
C LEU A 122 19.83 -5.49 -5.09
N ASP A 123 20.63 -6.55 -5.20
CA ASP A 123 22.05 -6.53 -4.83
C ASP A 123 22.84 -5.56 -5.71
N LEU A 124 22.58 -5.54 -7.03
CA LEU A 124 23.19 -4.60 -7.96
C LEU A 124 22.83 -3.15 -7.66
N ILE A 125 21.53 -2.88 -7.43
CA ILE A 125 21.06 -1.55 -7.05
C ILE A 125 21.66 -1.10 -5.71
N SER A 126 21.81 -2.01 -4.74
CA SER A 126 22.39 -1.70 -3.43
C SER A 126 23.89 -1.37 -3.50
N GLU A 127 24.62 -1.97 -4.43
CA GLU A 127 26.05 -1.72 -4.63
C GLU A 127 26.29 -0.39 -5.33
N ASP A 128 25.57 -0.12 -6.41
CA ASP A 128 25.60 1.17 -7.12
C ASP A 128 25.22 2.34 -6.22
N ALA A 129 24.30 2.09 -5.35
CA ALA A 129 23.83 3.04 -4.37
C ALA A 129 24.88 3.48 -3.34
N ARG A 130 25.61 2.53 -2.79
CA ARG A 130 26.70 2.85 -1.84
C ARG A 130 27.79 3.70 -2.49
N VAL A 131 28.02 3.51 -3.78
CA VAL A 131 28.97 4.34 -4.55
C VAL A 131 28.38 5.73 -4.78
N LEU A 132 27.10 5.83 -5.12
CA LEU A 132 26.41 7.09 -5.36
C LEU A 132 26.29 7.91 -4.06
N GLN A 133 25.93 7.26 -2.95
CA GLN A 133 25.77 7.91 -1.64
C GLN A 133 27.01 8.71 -1.20
N LYS A 134 28.21 8.22 -1.51
CA LYS A 134 29.46 8.92 -1.18
C LYS A 134 29.71 10.20 -2.00
N ARG A 135 28.95 10.40 -3.10
CA ARG A 135 29.08 11.54 -4.01
C ARG A 135 27.97 12.57 -3.85
N LEU A 136 26.95 12.28 -3.04
CA LEU A 136 25.77 13.12 -2.85
C LEU A 136 25.92 14.02 -1.63
N GLY A 137 25.27 15.18 -1.66
CA GLY A 137 25.11 16.05 -0.51
C GLY A 137 24.13 15.44 0.51
N SER A 138 24.13 15.95 1.75
CA SER A 138 23.34 15.39 2.86
C SER A 138 21.84 15.27 2.57
N LYS A 139 21.25 16.23 1.87
CA LYS A 139 19.82 16.21 1.49
C LYS A 139 19.48 15.09 0.51
N ASP A 140 20.37 14.85 -0.45
CA ASP A 140 20.18 13.79 -1.45
C ASP A 140 20.52 12.41 -0.87
N GLN A 141 21.44 12.32 0.08
CA GLN A 141 21.71 11.12 0.86
C GLN A 141 20.46 10.67 1.62
N SER A 142 19.74 11.59 2.28
CA SER A 142 18.51 11.29 3.00
C SER A 142 17.41 10.75 2.07
N LYS A 143 17.25 11.33 0.87
CA LYS A 143 16.29 10.83 -0.14
C LYS A 143 16.67 9.45 -0.66
N LEU A 144 17.95 9.19 -0.83
CA LEU A 144 18.45 7.90 -1.25
C LEU A 144 18.23 6.82 -0.17
N ASP A 145 18.48 7.14 1.10
CA ASP A 145 18.20 6.25 2.23
C ASP A 145 16.71 5.93 2.36
N GLU A 146 15.85 6.91 2.13
CA GLU A 146 14.40 6.71 2.08
C GLU A 146 13.98 5.77 0.94
N TYR A 147 14.54 5.95 -0.26
CA TYR A 147 14.32 5.05 -1.38
C TYR A 147 14.73 3.60 -1.05
N TYR A 148 15.90 3.40 -0.44
CA TYR A 148 16.36 2.06 -0.05
C TYR A 148 15.53 1.43 1.06
N THR A 149 15.06 2.24 1.99
CA THR A 149 14.13 1.78 3.01
C THR A 149 12.83 1.29 2.35
N GLY A 150 12.31 2.04 1.37
CA GLY A 150 11.14 1.64 0.59
C GLY A 150 11.36 0.33 -0.18
N VAL A 151 12.52 0.15 -0.81
CA VAL A 151 12.87 -1.08 -1.54
C VAL A 151 12.93 -2.28 -0.58
N ARG A 152 13.57 -2.15 0.59
CA ARG A 152 13.64 -3.21 1.61
C ARG A 152 12.27 -3.60 2.17
N GLU A 153 11.41 -2.62 2.43
CA GLU A 153 10.03 -2.87 2.85
C GLU A 153 9.23 -3.63 1.76
N LEU A 154 9.44 -3.28 0.49
CA LEU A 154 8.83 -3.98 -0.62
C LEU A 154 9.32 -5.43 -0.73
N GLU A 155 10.63 -5.68 -0.54
CA GLU A 155 11.20 -7.03 -0.48
C GLU A 155 10.58 -7.86 0.65
N LYS A 156 10.48 -7.28 1.85
CA LYS A 156 9.86 -7.92 3.01
C LYS A 156 8.40 -8.29 2.71
N ARG A 157 7.63 -7.39 2.13
CA ARG A 157 6.24 -7.63 1.71
C ARG A 157 6.15 -8.75 0.66
N LEU A 158 7.07 -8.79 -0.30
CA LEU A 158 7.12 -9.85 -1.31
C LEU A 158 7.48 -11.22 -0.72
N MET A 159 8.37 -11.25 0.27
CA MET A 159 8.69 -12.49 1.01
C MET A 159 7.48 -12.99 1.82
N LEU A 160 6.79 -12.09 2.53
CA LEU A 160 5.59 -12.44 3.29
C LEU A 160 4.47 -12.94 2.36
N SER A 161 4.24 -12.27 1.23
CA SER A 161 3.21 -12.66 0.26
C SER A 161 3.45 -14.05 -0.38
N SER A 162 4.67 -14.59 -0.25
CA SER A 162 5.02 -15.93 -0.74
C SER A 162 4.69 -17.06 0.24
N ARG A 163 4.22 -16.76 1.47
CA ARG A 163 3.81 -17.77 2.45
C ARG A 163 2.61 -18.57 1.93
N GLU A 164 2.52 -19.84 2.35
CA GLU A 164 1.42 -20.72 1.95
C GLU A 164 0.06 -20.15 2.36
N ILE A 165 -0.90 -20.28 1.45
CA ILE A 165 -2.29 -19.95 1.71
C ILE A 165 -2.94 -21.18 2.33
N LYS A 166 -3.55 -21.01 3.50
CA LYS A 166 -4.57 -21.94 3.94
C LYS A 166 -5.78 -21.74 3.05
N THR A 167 -6.09 -22.72 2.21
CA THR A 167 -7.31 -22.70 1.40
C THR A 167 -8.53 -22.63 2.32
N LEU A 168 -9.29 -21.57 2.22
CA LEU A 168 -10.59 -21.46 2.90
C LEU A 168 -11.64 -22.19 2.06
N PRO A 169 -12.30 -23.25 2.58
CA PRO A 169 -13.32 -23.95 1.83
C PRO A 169 -14.50 -23.03 1.48
N GLY A 170 -15.00 -23.10 0.26
CA GLY A 170 -16.20 -22.37 -0.18
C GLY A 170 -15.97 -20.90 -0.56
N VAL A 171 -14.72 -20.45 -0.66
CA VAL A 171 -14.40 -19.09 -1.11
C VAL A 171 -14.18 -19.11 -2.62
N GLU A 172 -15.11 -18.48 -3.36
CA GLU A 172 -15.06 -18.38 -4.82
C GLU A 172 -14.65 -16.97 -5.26
N LYS A 173 -13.97 -16.91 -6.42
CA LYS A 173 -13.60 -15.62 -7.01
C LYS A 173 -14.86 -14.88 -7.49
N PRO A 174 -15.02 -13.59 -7.19
CA PRO A 174 -16.10 -12.77 -7.72
C PRO A 174 -16.13 -12.82 -9.25
N PRO A 175 -17.30 -13.03 -9.87
CA PRO A 175 -17.40 -13.21 -11.33
C PRO A 175 -17.12 -11.92 -12.12
N HIS A 176 -17.44 -10.78 -11.54
CA HIS A 176 -17.24 -9.44 -12.13
C HIS A 176 -17.15 -8.37 -11.04
N ASP A 177 -16.75 -7.17 -11.43
CA ASP A 177 -16.80 -6.02 -10.55
C ASP A 177 -18.26 -5.51 -10.50
N PRO A 178 -18.86 -5.34 -9.31
CA PRO A 178 -20.20 -4.83 -9.19
C PRO A 178 -20.32 -3.39 -9.73
N GLU A 179 -21.38 -3.10 -10.47
CA GLU A 179 -21.70 -1.74 -10.93
C GLU A 179 -22.30 -0.90 -9.81
N ASP A 180 -23.09 -1.52 -8.93
CA ASP A 180 -23.64 -0.87 -7.75
C ASP A 180 -22.58 -0.65 -6.68
N PHE A 181 -22.50 0.58 -6.20
CA PHE A 181 -21.50 0.95 -5.21
C PHE A 181 -21.70 0.23 -3.86
N GLY A 182 -22.95 0.03 -3.46
CA GLY A 182 -23.25 -0.68 -2.21
C GLY A 182 -22.84 -2.15 -2.28
N GLU A 183 -23.06 -2.80 -3.42
CA GLU A 183 -22.60 -4.17 -3.66
C GLU A 183 -21.07 -4.24 -3.70
N HIS A 184 -20.44 -3.31 -4.40
CA HIS A 184 -18.98 -3.22 -4.43
C HIS A 184 -18.38 -3.06 -3.02
N MET A 185 -18.93 -2.14 -2.22
CA MET A 185 -18.48 -1.92 -0.85
C MET A 185 -18.63 -3.17 0.03
N ARG A 186 -19.78 -3.87 -0.08
CA ARG A 186 -20.01 -5.13 0.65
C ARG A 186 -19.01 -6.19 0.24
N LEU A 187 -18.78 -6.36 -1.06
CA LEU A 187 -17.84 -7.36 -1.56
C LEU A 187 -16.41 -7.09 -1.10
N MET A 188 -15.96 -5.83 -1.11
CA MET A 188 -14.65 -5.46 -0.58
C MET A 188 -14.55 -5.71 0.93
N ALA A 189 -15.61 -5.44 1.69
CA ALA A 189 -15.68 -5.73 3.11
C ALA A 189 -15.66 -7.25 3.39
N ASP A 190 -16.38 -8.04 2.62
CA ASP A 190 -16.40 -9.50 2.74
C ASP A 190 -15.01 -10.11 2.49
N LEU A 191 -14.31 -9.62 1.47
CA LEU A 191 -12.92 -10.03 1.18
C LEU A 191 -11.96 -9.66 2.33
N MET A 192 -12.16 -8.50 2.97
CA MET A 192 -11.40 -8.11 4.15
C MET A 192 -11.66 -9.05 5.33
N VAL A 193 -12.93 -9.40 5.58
CA VAL A 193 -13.31 -10.36 6.64
C VAL A 193 -12.68 -11.72 6.37
N LEU A 194 -12.74 -12.22 5.14
CA LEU A 194 -12.10 -13.47 4.76
C LEU A 194 -10.57 -13.43 4.94
N ALA A 195 -9.94 -12.29 4.66
CA ALA A 195 -8.50 -12.11 4.91
C ALA A 195 -8.15 -12.22 6.40
N PHE A 196 -8.99 -11.68 7.30
CA PHE A 196 -8.83 -11.83 8.75
C PHE A 196 -9.10 -13.27 9.21
N GLN A 197 -10.19 -13.89 8.74
CA GLN A 197 -10.52 -15.29 9.09
C GLN A 197 -9.42 -16.27 8.67
N GLY A 198 -8.80 -16.02 7.52
CA GLY A 198 -7.66 -16.81 7.03
C GLY A 198 -6.32 -16.47 7.69
N ASP A 199 -6.27 -15.53 8.64
CA ASP A 199 -5.04 -14.97 9.24
C ASP A 199 -4.03 -14.52 8.18
N LEU A 200 -4.54 -14.01 7.03
CA LEU A 200 -3.72 -13.51 5.94
C LEU A 200 -3.13 -12.13 6.26
N THR A 201 -3.83 -11.35 7.06
CA THR A 201 -3.39 -10.09 7.64
C THR A 201 -4.06 -9.87 9.00
N ARG A 202 -3.50 -8.97 9.82
CA ARG A 202 -4.08 -8.53 11.10
C ARG A 202 -4.33 -7.03 11.14
N VAL A 203 -3.96 -6.35 10.06
CA VAL A 203 -4.11 -4.91 9.92
C VAL A 203 -4.72 -4.61 8.56
N ALA A 204 -5.82 -3.89 8.55
CA ALA A 204 -6.44 -3.41 7.31
C ALA A 204 -6.94 -1.98 7.46
N THR A 205 -6.88 -1.22 6.36
CA THR A 205 -7.56 0.06 6.21
C THR A 205 -8.56 -0.03 5.09
N PHE A 206 -9.73 0.53 5.28
CA PHE A 206 -10.80 0.56 4.29
C PHE A 206 -11.26 2.00 4.05
N MET A 207 -10.80 2.58 2.96
CA MET A 207 -11.20 3.92 2.53
C MET A 207 -12.37 3.83 1.54
N VAL A 208 -13.59 3.91 2.05
CA VAL A 208 -14.82 3.74 1.24
C VAL A 208 -14.95 4.80 0.16
N GLY A 209 -14.64 6.05 0.47
CA GLY A 209 -14.67 7.18 -0.48
C GLY A 209 -13.45 8.07 -0.35
N ASN A 210 -13.06 8.73 -1.44
CA ASN A 210 -12.00 9.73 -1.41
C ASN A 210 -12.52 11.03 -0.78
N ALA A 211 -11.65 11.72 -0.05
CA ALA A 211 -12.00 13.03 0.50
C ALA A 211 -12.28 14.06 -0.62
N GLY A 212 -13.34 14.83 -0.46
CA GLY A 212 -13.74 15.88 -1.42
C GLY A 212 -14.59 15.42 -2.60
N ARG A 213 -15.03 14.16 -2.64
CA ARG A 213 -16.02 13.72 -3.64
C ARG A 213 -17.43 13.84 -3.08
N ASN A 214 -18.25 14.62 -3.78
CA ASN A 214 -19.70 14.58 -3.63
C ASN A 214 -20.24 13.46 -4.52
N ARG A 215 -20.91 12.50 -3.93
CA ARG A 215 -21.78 11.52 -4.61
C ARG A 215 -23.20 11.95 -4.53
#